data_38c3c90cf1a1c7659d236919c99b5887
#
_entry.id   38c3c90cf1a1c7659d236919c99b5887
#
_cell.length_a   1.000
_cell.length_b   1.000
_cell.length_c   1.000
_cell.angle_alpha   90.00
_cell.angle_beta   90.00
_cell.angle_gamma   90.00
#
_symmetry.space_group_name_H-M   'P 1'
#
loop_
_entity.id
_entity.type
_entity.pdbx_description
1 polymer ?
#
loop_
_entity_poly.entity_id
_entity_poly.type
_entity_poly.pdbx_seq_one_letter_code
_entity_poly.pdbx_strand_id
1 'polypeptide(L)'
;MGYAQSKCVAEHLCLAAANETGVKARVLRVGQIVADTVHGVWNSTEAIPLMMQSALTIGALPRLQEFPSWTPVDVIAKAVTEISLSDAGSVVANVTNAKAFSWTDDLLPALREAGLQFDEVEPKEWVRRLRESNQDAVANPPIKLADFFASKYDKDTFGPSRTYDTTVARSFSPSLDTAPVLDAAFVRTFVRQFQNAAWQIRTTPVAKPTRRVVIVVAGPCGSGKSTVVRRIDARFKAPCIEGDELHTEEAIVSMAAGTPLNDVARAPWLARVRQRALDTVTKEGHERVLVSCSALKKSYRDEFRVLVDEKIRVVFVDLQVEPEELVRRIKGRGGHYMKENMVESQMAIWETADVSETDVIPVDAGQCVEEVVEEISGLLEALDVM
;
A
#
# COMPACT_ATOMS: atom_id res chain seq x y z
N MET A 1 -17.68 7.28 19.34
CA MET A 1 -19.13 7.29 19.05
C MET A 1 -19.46 7.80 17.65
N GLY A 2 -18.79 8.80 17.10
CA GLY A 2 -19.13 9.41 15.81
C GLY A 2 -19.22 8.47 14.60
N TYR A 3 -18.30 7.49 14.47
CA TYR A 3 -18.31 6.56 13.33
C TYR A 3 -19.61 5.73 13.24
N ALA A 4 -20.01 5.08 14.34
CA ALA A 4 -21.23 4.26 14.35
C ALA A 4 -22.50 5.12 14.09
N GLN A 5 -22.54 6.34 14.63
CA GLN A 5 -23.63 7.29 14.38
C GLN A 5 -23.69 7.71 12.91
N SER A 6 -22.57 8.03 12.27
CA SER A 6 -22.54 8.41 10.85
C SER A 6 -23.03 7.28 9.95
N LYS A 7 -22.66 6.02 10.23
CA LYS A 7 -23.15 4.86 9.47
C LYS A 7 -24.66 4.65 9.67
N CYS A 8 -25.18 4.85 10.88
CA CYS A 8 -26.61 4.79 11.16
C CYS A 8 -27.38 5.87 10.38
N VAL A 9 -26.89 7.11 10.36
CA VAL A 9 -27.50 8.20 9.58
C VAL A 9 -27.49 7.87 8.09
N ALA A 10 -26.36 7.39 7.54
CA ALA A 10 -26.26 7.01 6.13
C ALA A 10 -27.28 5.92 5.75
N GLU A 11 -27.46 4.91 6.60
CA GLU A 11 -28.47 3.86 6.40
C GLU A 11 -29.89 4.45 6.32
N HIS A 12 -30.26 5.32 7.29
CA HIS A 12 -31.57 5.95 7.31
C HIS A 12 -31.81 6.82 6.06
N LEU A 13 -30.79 7.57 5.62
CA LEU A 13 -30.90 8.39 4.40
C LEU A 13 -31.12 7.53 3.15
N CYS A 14 -30.40 6.40 3.03
CA CYS A 14 -30.59 5.47 1.90
C CYS A 14 -32.00 4.89 1.88
N LEU A 15 -32.53 4.50 3.04
CA LEU A 15 -33.88 3.94 3.14
C LEU A 15 -34.96 4.99 2.93
N ALA A 16 -34.80 6.21 3.43
CA ALA A 16 -35.74 7.31 3.18
C ALA A 16 -35.78 7.64 1.68
N ALA A 17 -34.62 7.76 1.03
CA ALA A 17 -34.55 7.99 -0.42
C ALA A 17 -35.24 6.88 -1.21
N ALA A 18 -35.06 5.61 -0.82
CA ALA A 18 -35.73 4.49 -1.44
C ALA A 18 -37.25 4.59 -1.34
N ASN A 19 -37.77 4.95 -0.18
CA ASN A 19 -39.21 5.09 0.06
C ASN A 19 -39.83 6.29 -0.68
N GLU A 20 -39.11 7.41 -0.77
CA GLU A 20 -39.63 8.64 -1.35
C GLU A 20 -39.50 8.67 -2.88
N THR A 21 -38.42 8.09 -3.44
CA THR A 21 -38.11 8.21 -4.87
C THR A 21 -38.28 6.88 -5.65
N GLY A 22 -38.52 5.77 -4.98
CA GLY A 22 -38.62 4.44 -5.58
C GLY A 22 -37.26 3.87 -6.04
N VAL A 23 -36.13 4.50 -5.68
CA VAL A 23 -34.77 3.97 -5.93
C VAL A 23 -34.56 2.70 -5.11
N LYS A 24 -33.97 1.67 -5.73
CA LYS A 24 -33.59 0.45 -5.02
C LYS A 24 -32.35 0.68 -4.15
N ALA A 25 -32.49 0.74 -2.83
CA ALA A 25 -31.37 0.85 -1.89
C ALA A 25 -30.83 -0.52 -1.46
N ARG A 26 -29.53 -0.65 -1.40
CA ARG A 26 -28.81 -1.81 -0.88
C ARG A 26 -27.95 -1.38 0.30
N VAL A 27 -28.43 -1.62 1.51
CA VAL A 27 -27.69 -1.34 2.74
C VAL A 27 -27.05 -2.64 3.21
N LEU A 28 -25.73 -2.73 3.08
CA LEU A 28 -24.96 -3.92 3.43
C LEU A 28 -24.14 -3.62 4.69
N ARG A 29 -24.51 -4.27 5.80
CA ARG A 29 -23.78 -4.20 7.05
C ARG A 29 -22.74 -5.29 7.08
N VAL A 30 -21.53 -4.95 6.64
CA VAL A 30 -20.44 -5.91 6.49
C VAL A 30 -19.78 -6.17 7.85
N GLY A 31 -19.56 -7.46 8.16
CA GLY A 31 -18.85 -7.92 9.35
C GLY A 31 -17.33 -7.78 9.24
N GLN A 32 -16.60 -8.56 10.05
CA GLN A 32 -15.14 -8.56 9.99
C GLN A 32 -14.66 -9.18 8.68
N ILE A 33 -14.03 -8.36 7.85
CA ILE A 33 -13.34 -8.80 6.64
C ILE A 33 -11.94 -9.27 7.05
N VAL A 34 -11.48 -10.38 6.45
CA VAL A 34 -10.17 -10.94 6.69
C VAL A 34 -9.45 -11.22 5.35
N ALA A 35 -8.29 -11.86 5.42
CA ALA A 35 -7.48 -12.23 4.26
C ALA A 35 -8.29 -12.84 3.10
N ASP A 36 -7.79 -12.74 1.88
CA ASP A 36 -8.33 -13.52 0.76
C ASP A 36 -7.97 -15.01 0.90
N THR A 37 -8.80 -15.87 0.28
CA THR A 37 -8.67 -17.33 0.43
C THR A 37 -7.51 -17.92 -0.37
N VAL A 38 -6.97 -17.21 -1.35
CA VAL A 38 -5.96 -17.72 -2.30
C VAL A 38 -4.54 -17.33 -1.87
N HIS A 39 -4.31 -16.05 -1.60
CA HIS A 39 -2.99 -15.50 -1.32
C HIS A 39 -2.78 -15.16 0.15
N GLY A 40 -3.85 -15.10 0.94
CA GLY A 40 -3.79 -14.73 2.35
C GLY A 40 -3.44 -13.26 2.60
N VAL A 41 -3.65 -12.39 1.63
CA VAL A 41 -3.34 -10.96 1.75
C VAL A 41 -4.34 -10.31 2.69
N TRP A 42 -3.82 -9.73 3.77
CA TRP A 42 -4.58 -9.02 4.79
C TRP A 42 -3.78 -7.81 5.27
N ASN A 43 -4.44 -6.72 5.55
CA ASN A 43 -3.77 -5.52 6.08
C ASN A 43 -3.16 -5.80 7.46
N SER A 44 -1.84 -5.91 7.50
CA SER A 44 -1.08 -6.26 8.71
C SER A 44 -1.15 -5.23 9.84
N THR A 45 -1.65 -4.02 9.55
CA THR A 45 -1.78 -2.93 10.56
C THR A 45 -3.13 -2.92 11.27
N GLU A 46 -4.04 -3.82 10.90
CA GLU A 46 -5.31 -3.97 11.61
C GLU A 46 -5.13 -4.62 12.99
N ALA A 47 -6.11 -4.42 13.87
CA ALA A 47 -6.03 -4.87 15.25
C ALA A 47 -5.83 -6.39 15.40
N ILE A 48 -6.51 -7.21 14.58
CA ILE A 48 -6.40 -8.68 14.66
C ILE A 48 -5.02 -9.17 14.21
N PRO A 49 -4.50 -8.79 13.03
CA PRO A 49 -3.11 -9.09 12.64
C PRO A 49 -2.06 -8.61 13.65
N LEU A 50 -2.21 -7.40 14.20
CA LEU A 50 -1.30 -6.91 15.23
C LEU A 50 -1.39 -7.73 16.52
N MET A 51 -2.60 -8.14 16.93
CA MET A 51 -2.75 -9.06 18.07
C MET A 51 -2.04 -10.39 17.83
N MET A 52 -2.24 -11.01 16.65
CA MET A 52 -1.56 -12.27 16.30
C MET A 52 -0.04 -12.09 16.23
N GLN A 53 0.45 -10.93 15.76
CA GLN A 53 1.86 -10.60 15.71
C GLN A 53 2.50 -10.56 17.12
N SER A 54 1.73 -10.32 18.17
CA SER A 54 2.25 -10.35 19.55
C SER A 54 2.78 -11.73 19.96
N ALA A 55 2.37 -12.82 19.29
CA ALA A 55 3.01 -14.13 19.43
C ALA A 55 4.52 -14.05 19.17
N LEU A 56 4.94 -13.20 18.27
CA LEU A 56 6.33 -13.03 17.86
C LEU A 56 7.07 -11.97 18.70
N THR A 57 6.39 -10.89 19.11
CA THR A 57 7.04 -9.75 19.76
C THR A 57 7.09 -9.86 21.28
N ILE A 58 6.09 -10.51 21.90
CA ILE A 58 6.05 -10.74 23.35
C ILE A 58 5.88 -12.22 23.73
N GLY A 59 5.88 -13.13 22.75
CA GLY A 59 5.77 -14.57 22.96
C GLY A 59 4.43 -15.02 23.53
N ALA A 60 3.35 -14.24 23.41
CA ALA A 60 2.07 -14.57 24.03
C ALA A 60 0.86 -14.13 23.21
N LEU A 61 -0.21 -14.92 23.28
CA LEU A 61 -1.55 -14.59 22.79
C LEU A 61 -2.60 -14.76 23.88
N PRO A 62 -3.68 -13.94 23.88
CA PRO A 62 -4.70 -14.02 24.89
C PRO A 62 -5.68 -15.18 24.64
N ARG A 63 -6.12 -15.84 25.71
CA ARG A 63 -7.25 -16.76 25.70
C ARG A 63 -8.54 -15.95 25.73
N LEU A 64 -9.30 -15.95 24.64
CA LEU A 64 -10.53 -15.17 24.53
C LEU A 64 -11.75 -16.10 24.44
N GLN A 65 -12.77 -15.81 25.21
CA GLN A 65 -14.10 -16.43 25.06
C GLN A 65 -14.90 -15.70 23.97
N GLU A 66 -14.27 -15.54 22.80
CA GLU A 66 -14.88 -14.91 21.62
C GLU A 66 -15.14 -15.95 20.53
N PHE A 67 -16.28 -15.78 19.84
CA PHE A 67 -16.68 -16.60 18.70
C PHE A 67 -16.79 -15.71 17.45
N PRO A 68 -15.66 -15.35 16.82
CA PRO A 68 -15.68 -14.52 15.63
C PRO A 68 -16.33 -15.21 14.43
N SER A 69 -17.01 -14.41 13.60
CA SER A 69 -17.53 -14.83 12.29
C SER A 69 -16.80 -14.05 11.20
N TRP A 70 -15.59 -14.50 10.84
CA TRP A 70 -14.77 -13.84 9.83
C TRP A 70 -15.24 -14.22 8.42
N THR A 71 -15.18 -13.26 7.51
CA THR A 71 -15.51 -13.51 6.11
C THR A 71 -14.32 -13.06 5.23
N PRO A 72 -13.76 -13.96 4.41
CA PRO A 72 -12.69 -13.62 3.48
C PRO A 72 -13.10 -12.50 2.52
N VAL A 73 -12.15 -11.62 2.17
CA VAL A 73 -12.42 -10.42 1.34
C VAL A 73 -12.95 -10.78 -0.05
N ASP A 74 -12.47 -11.85 -0.64
CA ASP A 74 -12.94 -12.34 -1.94
C ASP A 74 -14.38 -12.90 -1.88
N VAL A 75 -14.78 -13.50 -0.76
CA VAL A 75 -16.18 -13.92 -0.50
C VAL A 75 -17.07 -12.68 -0.31
N ILE A 76 -16.61 -11.69 0.46
CA ILE A 76 -17.34 -10.41 0.62
C ILE A 76 -17.53 -9.71 -0.72
N ALA A 77 -16.49 -9.62 -1.55
CA ALA A 77 -16.57 -8.99 -2.85
C ALA A 77 -17.64 -9.65 -3.76
N LYS A 78 -17.65 -10.98 -3.79
CA LYS A 78 -18.67 -11.74 -4.51
C LYS A 78 -20.07 -11.50 -3.93
N ALA A 79 -20.22 -11.59 -2.61
CA ALA A 79 -21.50 -11.38 -1.94
C ALA A 79 -22.08 -9.98 -2.19
N VAL A 80 -21.25 -8.93 -2.11
CA VAL A 80 -21.66 -7.55 -2.43
C VAL A 80 -22.15 -7.47 -3.87
N THR A 81 -21.44 -8.07 -4.82
CA THR A 81 -21.82 -8.09 -6.24
C THR A 81 -23.14 -8.83 -6.44
N GLU A 82 -23.29 -10.04 -5.91
CA GLU A 82 -24.48 -10.87 -6.02
C GLU A 82 -25.73 -10.19 -5.46
N ILE A 83 -25.63 -9.61 -4.26
CA ILE A 83 -26.74 -8.87 -3.63
C ILE A 83 -27.07 -7.59 -4.41
N SER A 84 -26.04 -6.86 -4.87
CA SER A 84 -26.25 -5.60 -5.58
C SER A 84 -26.91 -5.79 -6.94
N LEU A 85 -26.61 -6.87 -7.64
CA LEU A 85 -27.16 -7.21 -8.95
C LEU A 85 -28.45 -8.05 -8.89
N SER A 86 -28.89 -8.45 -7.70
CA SER A 86 -30.12 -9.23 -7.54
C SER A 86 -31.38 -8.44 -7.91
N ASP A 87 -32.45 -9.14 -8.24
CA ASP A 87 -33.76 -8.55 -8.53
C ASP A 87 -34.52 -8.07 -7.29
N ALA A 88 -33.93 -8.18 -6.11
CA ALA A 88 -34.53 -7.73 -4.86
C ALA A 88 -34.95 -6.24 -4.93
N GLY A 89 -35.96 -5.89 -4.20
CA GLY A 89 -36.30 -4.49 -3.86
C GLY A 89 -35.22 -3.81 -3.02
N SER A 90 -35.57 -2.82 -2.24
CA SER A 90 -34.65 -2.26 -1.23
C SER A 90 -34.36 -3.31 -0.15
N VAL A 91 -33.08 -3.45 0.22
CA VAL A 91 -32.59 -4.51 1.12
C VAL A 91 -31.67 -3.91 2.19
N VAL A 92 -31.87 -4.33 3.43
CA VAL A 92 -30.90 -4.19 4.51
C VAL A 92 -30.43 -5.59 4.90
N ALA A 93 -29.14 -5.87 4.77
CA ALA A 93 -28.62 -7.21 4.98
C ALA A 93 -27.30 -7.19 5.79
N ASN A 94 -27.16 -8.13 6.73
CA ASN A 94 -25.91 -8.35 7.43
C ASN A 94 -25.05 -9.31 6.59
N VAL A 95 -23.98 -8.78 6.02
CA VAL A 95 -23.03 -9.52 5.17
C VAL A 95 -21.85 -9.96 6.02
N THR A 96 -22.03 -11.07 6.71
CA THR A 96 -21.01 -11.71 7.54
C THR A 96 -21.18 -13.23 7.47
N ASN A 97 -20.15 -13.99 7.79
CA ASN A 97 -20.23 -15.44 7.82
C ASN A 97 -21.28 -15.89 8.85
N ALA A 98 -22.16 -16.80 8.45
CA ALA A 98 -23.14 -17.40 9.36
C ALA A 98 -22.49 -18.36 10.38
N LYS A 99 -21.28 -18.82 10.08
CA LYS A 99 -20.53 -19.76 10.89
C LYS A 99 -19.47 -19.00 11.69
N ALA A 100 -19.41 -19.28 12.98
CA ALA A 100 -18.38 -18.76 13.88
C ALA A 100 -17.38 -19.86 14.24
N PHE A 101 -16.22 -19.48 14.75
CA PHE A 101 -15.20 -20.36 15.31
C PHE A 101 -14.80 -19.86 16.71
N SER A 102 -14.23 -20.73 17.53
CA SER A 102 -13.67 -20.34 18.82
C SER A 102 -12.30 -19.69 18.64
N TRP A 103 -12.09 -18.50 19.21
CA TRP A 103 -10.75 -17.90 19.24
C TRP A 103 -9.74 -18.81 19.91
N THR A 104 -10.07 -19.34 21.09
CA THR A 104 -9.15 -20.13 21.90
C THR A 104 -9.01 -21.56 21.38
N ASP A 105 -10.13 -22.22 21.00
CA ASP A 105 -10.12 -23.66 20.73
C ASP A 105 -9.88 -24.00 19.27
N ASP A 106 -10.14 -23.05 18.33
CA ASP A 106 -9.94 -23.28 16.90
C ASP A 106 -8.77 -22.44 16.35
N LEU A 107 -8.73 -21.12 16.61
CA LEU A 107 -7.71 -20.25 16.00
C LEU A 107 -6.32 -20.45 16.64
N LEU A 108 -6.20 -20.47 17.98
CA LEU A 108 -4.89 -20.59 18.61
C LEU A 108 -4.18 -21.89 18.23
N PRO A 109 -4.82 -23.08 18.23
CA PRO A 109 -4.21 -24.30 17.69
C PRO A 109 -3.79 -24.18 16.22
N ALA A 110 -4.65 -23.60 15.36
CA ALA A 110 -4.33 -23.42 13.94
C ALA A 110 -3.14 -22.49 13.70
N LEU A 111 -2.97 -21.45 14.54
CA LEU A 111 -1.79 -20.57 14.50
C LEU A 111 -0.49 -21.33 14.89
N ARG A 112 -0.57 -22.26 15.84
CA ARG A 112 0.56 -23.14 16.18
C ARG A 112 0.91 -24.09 15.04
N GLU A 113 -0.10 -24.71 14.42
CA GLU A 113 0.09 -25.54 13.22
C GLU A 113 0.69 -24.74 12.05
N ALA A 114 0.40 -23.43 11.96
CA ALA A 114 1.01 -22.53 11.02
C ALA A 114 2.45 -22.10 11.37
N GLY A 115 3.00 -22.60 12.50
CA GLY A 115 4.39 -22.41 12.91
C GLY A 115 4.63 -21.29 13.92
N LEU A 116 3.60 -20.65 14.47
CA LEU A 116 3.78 -19.65 15.53
C LEU A 116 4.01 -20.32 16.88
N GLN A 117 4.96 -19.79 17.65
CA GLN A 117 5.27 -20.22 19.01
C GLN A 117 4.84 -19.12 19.99
N PHE A 118 3.99 -19.45 20.97
CA PHE A 118 3.49 -18.48 21.94
C PHE A 118 2.90 -19.17 23.17
N ASP A 119 2.90 -18.46 24.31
CA ASP A 119 2.15 -18.82 25.50
C ASP A 119 0.68 -18.39 25.32
N GLU A 120 -0.24 -19.21 25.79
CA GLU A 120 -1.63 -18.79 25.98
C GLU A 120 -1.78 -18.21 27.39
N VAL A 121 -2.20 -16.96 27.47
CA VAL A 121 -2.31 -16.26 28.74
C VAL A 121 -3.70 -15.63 28.91
N GLU A 122 -4.07 -15.31 30.16
CA GLU A 122 -5.30 -14.55 30.41
C GLU A 122 -5.25 -13.16 29.75
N PRO A 123 -6.40 -12.60 29.29
CA PRO A 123 -6.42 -11.36 28.54
C PRO A 123 -5.76 -10.17 29.26
N LYS A 124 -5.94 -10.04 30.58
CA LYS A 124 -5.27 -9.00 31.38
C LYS A 124 -3.77 -9.17 31.43
N GLU A 125 -3.30 -10.40 31.58
CA GLU A 125 -1.88 -10.73 31.59
C GLU A 125 -1.23 -10.43 30.23
N TRP A 126 -1.95 -10.73 29.12
CA TRP A 126 -1.49 -10.38 27.79
C TRP A 126 -1.35 -8.85 27.60
N VAL A 127 -2.34 -8.08 28.04
CA VAL A 127 -2.29 -6.60 28.00
C VAL A 127 -1.13 -6.06 28.84
N ARG A 128 -0.91 -6.64 30.04
CA ARG A 128 0.22 -6.27 30.91
C ARG A 128 1.55 -6.52 30.22
N ARG A 129 1.77 -7.74 29.66
CA ARG A 129 2.99 -8.10 28.92
C ARG A 129 3.21 -7.15 27.73
N LEU A 130 2.16 -6.81 27.00
CA LEU A 130 2.25 -5.88 25.87
C LEU A 130 2.68 -4.47 26.33
N ARG A 131 2.10 -3.94 27.40
CA ARG A 131 2.46 -2.62 27.93
C ARG A 131 3.88 -2.56 28.51
N GLU A 132 4.34 -3.63 29.10
CA GLU A 132 5.70 -3.73 29.67
C GLU A 132 6.77 -4.09 28.62
N SER A 133 6.37 -4.40 27.40
CA SER A 133 7.25 -4.80 26.32
C SER A 133 7.98 -3.63 25.66
N ASN A 134 8.75 -3.92 24.62
CA ASN A 134 9.44 -2.89 23.84
C ASN A 134 8.46 -1.84 23.31
N GLN A 135 8.73 -0.56 23.61
CA GLN A 135 7.89 0.57 23.22
C GLN A 135 8.19 1.08 21.81
N ASP A 136 9.20 0.54 21.14
CA ASP A 136 9.48 0.86 19.74
C ASP A 136 8.42 0.22 18.83
N ALA A 137 7.58 1.05 18.24
CA ALA A 137 6.50 0.63 17.36
C ALA A 137 6.97 0.03 16.02
N VAL A 138 8.25 0.08 15.70
CA VAL A 138 8.86 -0.59 14.55
C VAL A 138 9.25 -2.02 14.93
N ALA A 139 9.92 -2.18 16.07
CA ALA A 139 10.33 -3.50 16.58
C ALA A 139 9.15 -4.29 17.20
N ASN A 140 8.15 -3.61 17.71
CA ASN A 140 6.96 -4.18 18.35
C ASN A 140 5.69 -3.48 17.86
N PRO A 141 5.25 -3.72 16.62
CA PRO A 141 4.07 -3.06 16.05
C PRO A 141 2.78 -3.17 16.87
N PRO A 142 2.48 -4.27 17.59
CA PRO A 142 1.31 -4.37 18.46
C PRO A 142 1.20 -3.28 19.52
N ILE A 143 2.31 -2.67 19.95
CA ILE A 143 2.32 -1.61 20.96
C ILE A 143 1.51 -0.37 20.53
N LYS A 144 1.39 -0.11 19.22
CA LYS A 144 0.59 0.98 18.67
C LYS A 144 -0.87 0.95 19.11
N LEU A 145 -1.38 -0.23 19.42
CA LEU A 145 -2.77 -0.45 19.82
C LEU A 145 -2.90 -0.89 21.30
N ALA A 146 -1.88 -0.71 22.14
CA ALA A 146 -1.89 -1.16 23.53
C ALA A 146 -3.09 -0.59 24.33
N ASP A 147 -3.42 0.68 24.15
CA ASP A 147 -4.57 1.29 24.84
C ASP A 147 -5.91 0.82 24.29
N PHE A 148 -6.00 0.59 22.98
CA PHE A 148 -7.17 -0.02 22.38
C PHE A 148 -7.39 -1.44 22.93
N PHE A 149 -6.35 -2.27 22.96
CA PHE A 149 -6.43 -3.62 23.51
C PHE A 149 -6.74 -3.62 25.02
N ALA A 150 -6.15 -2.71 25.78
CA ALA A 150 -6.47 -2.56 27.18
C ALA A 150 -7.95 -2.18 27.39
N SER A 151 -8.46 -1.23 26.62
CA SER A 151 -9.87 -0.83 26.70
C SER A 151 -10.84 -1.99 26.43
N LYS A 152 -10.40 -2.98 25.62
CA LYS A 152 -11.20 -4.15 25.25
C LYS A 152 -10.99 -5.33 26.21
N TYR A 153 -9.77 -5.60 26.64
CA TYR A 153 -9.36 -6.86 27.28
C TYR A 153 -8.88 -6.73 28.73
N ASP A 154 -8.59 -5.52 29.22
CA ASP A 154 -8.27 -5.28 30.63
C ASP A 154 -9.55 -5.06 31.44
N LYS A 155 -10.41 -6.11 31.51
CA LYS A 155 -11.71 -6.09 32.16
C LYS A 155 -11.96 -7.40 32.92
N ASP A 156 -12.78 -7.33 33.98
CA ASP A 156 -13.15 -8.52 34.76
C ASP A 156 -14.26 -9.35 34.11
N THR A 157 -15.05 -8.73 33.25
CA THR A 157 -16.18 -9.39 32.58
C THR A 157 -16.26 -9.02 31.12
N PHE A 158 -16.55 -10.00 30.28
CA PHE A 158 -16.81 -9.84 28.87
C PHE A 158 -18.31 -10.01 28.58
N GLY A 159 -18.85 -9.15 27.73
CA GLY A 159 -20.22 -9.33 27.25
C GLY A 159 -20.34 -10.52 26.32
N PRO A 160 -21.56 -11.05 26.12
CA PRO A 160 -21.78 -12.17 25.19
C PRO A 160 -21.36 -11.81 23.77
N SER A 161 -20.86 -12.79 23.02
CA SER A 161 -20.61 -12.67 21.58
C SER A 161 -21.91 -12.31 20.87
N ARG A 162 -21.84 -11.35 19.96
CA ARG A 162 -23.00 -10.93 19.16
C ARG A 162 -23.11 -11.83 17.93
N THR A 163 -24.29 -12.39 17.73
CA THR A 163 -24.65 -13.08 16.49
C THR A 163 -25.54 -12.16 15.65
N TYR A 164 -25.40 -12.25 14.34
CA TYR A 164 -26.19 -11.46 13.41
C TYR A 164 -27.02 -12.40 12.54
N ASP A 165 -28.30 -12.05 12.32
CA ASP A 165 -29.12 -12.74 11.33
C ASP A 165 -28.58 -12.41 9.92
N THR A 166 -28.16 -13.43 9.21
CA THR A 166 -27.61 -13.34 7.86
C THR A 166 -28.55 -13.93 6.79
N THR A 167 -29.76 -14.32 7.18
CA THR A 167 -30.74 -15.01 6.30
C THR A 167 -31.00 -14.21 5.03
N VAL A 168 -31.24 -12.90 5.17
CA VAL A 168 -31.48 -12.02 4.01
C VAL A 168 -30.26 -11.97 3.08
N ALA A 169 -29.06 -11.77 3.60
CA ALA A 169 -27.86 -11.72 2.77
C ALA A 169 -27.63 -13.04 2.03
N ARG A 170 -27.77 -14.16 2.72
CA ARG A 170 -27.55 -15.51 2.17
C ARG A 170 -28.60 -15.90 1.12
N SER A 171 -29.82 -15.42 1.24
CA SER A 171 -30.85 -15.69 0.22
C SER A 171 -30.56 -15.06 -1.14
N PHE A 172 -29.71 -14.02 -1.17
CA PHE A 172 -29.27 -13.34 -2.41
C PHE A 172 -27.81 -13.61 -2.77
N SER A 173 -27.04 -14.29 -1.93
CA SER A 173 -25.62 -14.55 -2.16
C SER A 173 -25.27 -16.02 -1.90
N PRO A 174 -25.20 -16.84 -2.95
CA PRO A 174 -24.66 -18.19 -2.85
C PRO A 174 -23.24 -18.25 -2.32
N SER A 175 -22.41 -17.25 -2.67
CA SER A 175 -21.03 -17.16 -2.17
C SER A 175 -20.97 -16.98 -0.66
N LEU A 176 -21.88 -16.19 -0.08
CA LEU A 176 -21.96 -16.01 1.37
C LEU A 176 -22.57 -17.25 2.07
N ASP A 177 -23.55 -17.90 1.45
CA ASP A 177 -24.19 -19.10 2.00
C ASP A 177 -23.19 -20.26 2.10
N THR A 178 -22.29 -20.38 1.15
CA THR A 178 -21.22 -21.40 1.10
C THR A 178 -19.90 -20.94 1.70
N ALA A 179 -19.85 -19.77 2.35
CA ALA A 179 -18.63 -19.21 2.90
C ALA A 179 -17.89 -20.22 3.78
N PRO A 180 -16.56 -20.39 3.59
CA PRO A 180 -15.78 -21.32 4.40
C PRO A 180 -15.71 -20.84 5.86
N VAL A 181 -15.62 -21.78 6.78
CA VAL A 181 -15.21 -21.49 8.16
C VAL A 181 -13.70 -21.41 8.19
N LEU A 182 -13.16 -20.75 9.21
CA LEU A 182 -11.73 -20.79 9.49
C LEU A 182 -11.27 -22.26 9.59
N ASP A 183 -10.28 -22.62 8.79
CA ASP A 183 -9.58 -23.88 8.86
C ASP A 183 -8.06 -23.70 8.94
N ALA A 184 -7.34 -24.74 9.29
CA ALA A 184 -5.88 -24.68 9.42
C ALA A 184 -5.16 -24.34 8.09
N ALA A 185 -5.74 -24.68 6.94
CA ALA A 185 -5.16 -24.36 5.63
C ALA A 185 -5.25 -22.86 5.35
N PHE A 186 -6.39 -22.25 5.62
CA PHE A 186 -6.58 -20.81 5.48
C PHE A 186 -5.68 -20.03 6.46
N VAL A 187 -5.60 -20.48 7.73
CA VAL A 187 -4.70 -19.89 8.73
C VAL A 187 -3.24 -19.94 8.25
N ARG A 188 -2.76 -21.08 7.76
CA ARG A 188 -1.42 -21.20 7.20
C ARG A 188 -1.17 -20.25 6.05
N THR A 189 -2.18 -20.01 5.20
CA THR A 189 -2.05 -19.15 4.04
C THR A 189 -1.78 -17.70 4.46
N PHE A 190 -2.59 -17.11 5.35
CA PHE A 190 -2.36 -15.74 5.77
C PHE A 190 -1.17 -15.58 6.74
N VAL A 191 -0.89 -16.58 7.60
CA VAL A 191 0.31 -16.53 8.45
C VAL A 191 1.58 -16.54 7.61
N ARG A 192 1.66 -17.39 6.59
CA ARG A 192 2.78 -17.40 5.64
C ARG A 192 2.93 -16.06 4.92
N GLN A 193 1.82 -15.47 4.49
CA GLN A 193 1.83 -14.15 3.86
C GLN A 193 2.36 -13.08 4.82
N PHE A 194 1.92 -13.07 6.06
CA PHE A 194 2.44 -12.16 7.07
C PHE A 194 3.93 -12.38 7.36
N GLN A 195 4.36 -13.63 7.52
CA GLN A 195 5.77 -13.95 7.77
C GLN A 195 6.67 -13.54 6.61
N ASN A 196 6.19 -13.65 5.37
CA ASN A 196 6.97 -13.28 4.19
C ASN A 196 7.00 -11.76 3.95
N ALA A 197 6.00 -11.02 4.40
CA ALA A 197 5.85 -9.59 4.11
C ALA A 197 6.02 -8.69 5.34
N ALA A 198 5.17 -8.87 6.37
CA ALA A 198 5.00 -7.89 7.45
C ALA A 198 5.56 -8.33 8.81
N TRP A 199 5.58 -9.65 9.09
CA TRP A 199 5.98 -10.18 10.39
C TRP A 199 7.44 -10.64 10.44
N GLN A 200 8.29 -10.15 9.59
CA GLN A 200 9.72 -10.38 9.74
C GLN A 200 10.19 -9.69 11.02
N ILE A 201 10.22 -10.47 12.12
CA ILE A 201 10.80 -9.99 13.38
C ILE A 201 12.29 -9.80 13.14
N ARG A 202 12.69 -8.56 13.20
CA ARG A 202 14.10 -8.23 13.40
C ARG A 202 14.49 -8.57 14.83
N THR A 203 14.76 -9.85 15.12
CA THR A 203 15.48 -10.26 16.32
C THR A 203 16.93 -9.84 16.15
N THR A 204 17.37 -8.89 16.89
CA THR A 204 18.64 -8.15 16.95
C THR A 204 18.66 -6.89 16.08
N PRO A 205 19.35 -5.82 16.51
CA PRO A 205 19.77 -4.78 15.60
C PRO A 205 20.89 -5.35 14.71
N VAL A 206 20.55 -6.27 13.83
CA VAL A 206 21.27 -6.38 12.58
C VAL A 206 20.92 -5.07 11.90
N ALA A 207 21.94 -4.22 11.73
CA ALA A 207 21.85 -3.09 10.83
C ALA A 207 20.98 -3.53 9.66
N LYS A 208 19.85 -2.81 9.35
CA LYS A 208 19.04 -3.07 8.16
C LYS A 208 20.02 -3.55 7.10
N PRO A 209 19.82 -4.67 6.40
CA PRO A 209 20.38 -4.70 5.08
C PRO A 209 19.67 -3.52 4.42
N THR A 210 20.35 -2.37 4.42
CA THR A 210 19.87 -1.15 3.83
C THR A 210 19.76 -1.52 2.37
N ARG A 211 18.54 -1.94 1.95
CA ARG A 211 18.27 -2.04 0.53
C ARG A 211 18.54 -0.65 0.03
N ARG A 212 19.63 -0.54 -0.69
CA ARG A 212 19.98 0.71 -1.36
C ARG A 212 18.82 1.05 -2.28
N VAL A 213 18.41 2.29 -2.29
CA VAL A 213 17.22 2.69 -3.05
C VAL A 213 17.61 3.67 -4.14
N VAL A 214 17.24 3.33 -5.37
CA VAL A 214 17.30 4.24 -6.50
C VAL A 214 15.90 4.78 -6.73
N ILE A 215 15.68 6.06 -6.52
CA ILE A 215 14.41 6.74 -6.73
C ILE A 215 14.51 7.55 -8.01
N VAL A 216 13.79 7.12 -9.03
CA VAL A 216 13.76 7.79 -10.34
C VAL A 216 12.53 8.69 -10.41
N VAL A 217 12.75 10.00 -10.37
CA VAL A 217 11.69 10.98 -10.63
C VAL A 217 11.55 11.14 -12.13
N ALA A 218 10.46 10.59 -12.67
CA ALA A 218 10.17 10.46 -14.08
C ALA A 218 9.13 11.50 -14.56
N GLY A 219 8.97 11.60 -15.86
CA GLY A 219 7.98 12.47 -16.49
C GLY A 219 8.55 13.30 -17.64
N PRO A 220 7.69 13.96 -18.43
CA PRO A 220 8.08 14.74 -19.61
C PRO A 220 8.87 16.00 -19.24
N CYS A 221 9.44 16.65 -20.25
CA CYS A 221 10.11 17.94 -20.08
C CYS A 221 9.10 18.98 -19.56
N GLY A 222 9.50 19.77 -18.57
CA GLY A 222 8.60 20.75 -17.93
C GLY A 222 7.78 20.21 -16.75
N SER A 223 7.77 18.89 -16.48
CA SER A 223 7.01 18.33 -15.35
C SER A 223 7.53 18.72 -13.97
N GLY A 224 8.75 19.25 -13.86
CA GLY A 224 9.31 19.72 -12.60
C GLY A 224 10.30 18.77 -11.92
N LYS A 225 10.74 17.68 -12.57
CA LYS A 225 11.66 16.67 -12.03
C LYS A 225 12.82 17.23 -11.24
N SER A 226 13.65 18.05 -11.83
CA SER A 226 14.84 18.65 -11.18
C SER A 226 14.48 19.50 -9.97
N THR A 227 13.35 20.19 -10.00
CA THR A 227 12.86 20.99 -8.88
C THR A 227 12.44 20.08 -7.72
N VAL A 228 11.67 19.05 -8.01
CA VAL A 228 11.21 18.05 -7.03
C VAL A 228 12.41 17.33 -6.41
N VAL A 229 13.33 16.82 -7.22
CA VAL A 229 14.52 16.10 -6.76
C VAL A 229 15.34 16.96 -5.80
N ARG A 230 15.62 18.24 -6.12
CA ARG A 230 16.35 19.15 -5.24
C ARG A 230 15.64 19.47 -3.92
N ARG A 231 14.30 19.54 -3.95
CA ARG A 231 13.51 19.78 -2.73
C ARG A 231 13.49 18.56 -1.82
N ILE A 232 13.40 17.35 -2.40
CA ILE A 232 13.48 16.10 -1.66
C ILE A 232 14.89 15.91 -1.07
N ASP A 233 15.96 16.20 -1.83
CA ASP A 233 17.34 16.16 -1.31
C ASP A 233 17.50 17.09 -0.10
N ALA A 234 17.02 18.31 -0.19
CA ALA A 234 17.08 19.26 0.93
C ALA A 234 16.44 18.71 2.22
N ARG A 235 15.39 17.88 2.09
CA ARG A 235 14.68 17.27 3.22
C ARG A 235 15.38 16.00 3.74
N PHE A 236 15.82 15.11 2.84
CA PHE A 236 16.28 13.76 3.18
C PHE A 236 17.78 13.54 3.02
N LYS A 237 18.54 14.52 2.51
CA LYS A 237 19.98 14.47 2.29
C LYS A 237 20.44 13.26 1.46
N ALA A 238 19.70 12.97 0.39
CA ALA A 238 20.00 11.91 -0.55
C ALA A 238 20.67 12.48 -1.80
N PRO A 239 21.84 11.98 -2.26
CA PRO A 239 22.51 12.53 -3.44
C PRO A 239 21.61 12.53 -4.66
N CYS A 240 21.74 13.59 -5.49
CA CYS A 240 20.95 13.82 -6.67
C CYS A 240 21.77 13.59 -7.94
N ILE A 241 21.15 12.93 -8.93
CA ILE A 241 21.69 12.77 -10.28
C ILE A 241 20.73 13.45 -11.26
N GLU A 242 21.21 14.47 -11.95
CA GLU A 242 20.50 15.08 -13.08
C GLU A 242 20.80 14.28 -14.35
N GLY A 243 19.81 13.52 -14.84
CA GLY A 243 19.99 12.68 -16.04
C GLY A 243 20.39 13.50 -17.27
N ASP A 244 19.89 14.73 -17.39
CA ASP A 244 20.19 15.61 -18.52
C ASP A 244 21.67 16.00 -18.61
N GLU A 245 22.41 16.04 -17.47
CA GLU A 245 23.85 16.32 -17.43
C GLU A 245 24.69 15.15 -17.99
N LEU A 246 24.12 13.98 -18.12
CA LEU A 246 24.78 12.78 -18.64
C LEU A 246 24.58 12.56 -20.15
N HIS A 247 23.99 13.51 -20.86
CA HIS A 247 23.98 13.51 -22.33
C HIS A 247 25.36 13.81 -22.91
N THR A 248 25.63 13.29 -24.09
CA THR A 248 26.83 13.67 -24.85
C THR A 248 26.65 15.06 -25.45
N GLU A 249 27.74 15.73 -25.77
CA GLU A 249 27.71 17.04 -26.42
C GLU A 249 26.92 17.00 -27.74
N GLU A 250 27.09 15.94 -28.53
CA GLU A 250 26.35 15.74 -29.79
C GLU A 250 24.84 15.61 -29.55
N ALA A 251 24.45 14.89 -28.49
CA ALA A 251 23.03 14.75 -28.13
C ALA A 251 22.43 16.09 -27.67
N ILE A 252 23.19 16.87 -26.89
CA ILE A 252 22.79 18.22 -26.44
C ILE A 252 22.60 19.14 -27.64
N VAL A 253 23.55 19.16 -28.59
CA VAL A 253 23.48 19.97 -29.81
C VAL A 253 22.26 19.58 -30.66
N SER A 254 22.02 18.27 -30.84
CA SER A 254 20.86 17.77 -31.58
C SER A 254 19.53 18.21 -30.96
N MET A 255 19.39 18.05 -29.64
CA MET A 255 18.18 18.45 -28.92
C MET A 255 18.00 19.99 -28.92
N ALA A 256 19.07 20.77 -28.79
CA ALA A 256 19.03 22.22 -28.91
C ALA A 256 18.62 22.70 -30.33
N ALA A 257 18.95 21.94 -31.35
CA ALA A 257 18.46 22.15 -32.72
C ALA A 257 16.98 21.79 -32.91
N GLY A 258 16.34 21.15 -31.89
CA GLY A 258 14.94 20.73 -31.90
C GLY A 258 14.74 19.30 -32.47
N THR A 259 15.79 18.50 -32.56
CA THR A 259 15.70 17.11 -33.04
C THR A 259 15.65 16.18 -31.81
N PRO A 260 14.52 15.49 -31.54
CA PRO A 260 14.41 14.57 -30.42
C PRO A 260 15.25 13.32 -30.64
N LEU A 261 15.80 12.77 -29.55
CA LEU A 261 16.53 11.51 -29.59
C LEU A 261 15.56 10.34 -29.81
N ASN A 262 15.85 9.50 -30.77
CA ASN A 262 15.16 8.21 -30.94
C ASN A 262 15.64 7.19 -29.89
N ASP A 263 14.99 6.02 -29.82
CA ASP A 263 15.30 4.98 -28.83
C ASP A 263 16.76 4.49 -28.90
N VAL A 264 17.30 4.34 -30.11
CA VAL A 264 18.69 3.87 -30.32
C VAL A 264 19.72 4.89 -29.78
N ALA A 265 19.47 6.18 -30.02
CA ALA A 265 20.34 7.26 -29.53
C ALA A 265 20.18 7.48 -28.01
N ARG A 266 19.02 7.13 -27.46
CA ARG A 266 18.69 7.30 -26.03
C ARG A 266 19.26 6.16 -25.16
N ALA A 267 19.32 4.94 -25.66
CA ALA A 267 19.77 3.77 -24.91
C ALA A 267 21.15 3.95 -24.24
N PRO A 268 22.21 4.46 -24.92
CA PRO A 268 23.50 4.71 -24.27
C PRO A 268 23.45 5.76 -23.14
N TRP A 269 22.56 6.76 -23.26
CA TRP A 269 22.36 7.74 -22.20
C TRP A 269 21.66 7.13 -21.00
N LEU A 270 20.59 6.36 -21.17
CA LEU A 270 19.92 5.64 -20.09
C LEU A 270 20.88 4.71 -19.35
N ALA A 271 21.73 4.00 -20.09
CA ALA A 271 22.76 3.14 -19.50
C ALA A 271 23.75 3.94 -18.63
N ARG A 272 24.17 5.15 -19.04
CA ARG A 272 25.02 6.03 -18.23
C ARG A 272 24.32 6.51 -16.96
N VAL A 273 23.05 6.93 -17.06
CA VAL A 273 22.26 7.36 -15.90
C VAL A 273 22.11 6.21 -14.90
N ARG A 274 21.74 5.04 -15.38
CA ARG A 274 21.67 3.80 -14.58
C ARG A 274 23.00 3.49 -13.91
N GLN A 275 24.10 3.50 -14.65
CA GLN A 275 25.42 3.18 -14.11
C GLN A 275 25.84 4.20 -13.04
N ARG A 276 25.57 5.48 -13.23
CA ARG A 276 25.86 6.52 -12.25
C ARG A 276 25.04 6.30 -10.97
N ALA A 277 23.76 5.93 -11.10
CA ALA A 277 22.92 5.60 -9.94
C ALA A 277 23.46 4.37 -9.18
N LEU A 278 23.85 3.31 -9.91
CA LEU A 278 24.47 2.13 -9.32
C LEU A 278 25.76 2.47 -8.59
N ASP A 279 26.64 3.25 -9.19
CA ASP A 279 27.92 3.64 -8.59
C ASP A 279 27.72 4.45 -7.31
N THR A 280 26.74 5.36 -7.29
CA THR A 280 26.41 6.16 -6.12
C THR A 280 25.99 5.28 -4.93
N VAL A 281 25.12 4.30 -5.15
CA VAL A 281 24.68 3.43 -4.06
C VAL A 281 25.67 2.31 -3.72
N THR A 282 26.52 1.87 -4.65
CA THR A 282 27.42 0.71 -4.43
C THR A 282 28.86 1.13 -4.09
N LYS A 283 29.44 2.06 -4.83
CA LYS A 283 30.85 2.47 -4.68
C LYS A 283 31.01 3.63 -3.71
N GLU A 284 30.11 4.61 -3.76
CA GLU A 284 30.14 5.78 -2.86
C GLU A 284 29.46 5.48 -1.52
N GLY A 285 28.72 4.35 -1.42
CA GLY A 285 28.16 3.85 -0.17
C GLY A 285 26.89 4.54 0.31
N HIS A 286 26.24 5.32 -0.54
CA HIS A 286 24.96 5.96 -0.20
C HIS A 286 23.82 4.94 -0.12
N GLU A 287 22.98 5.07 0.88
CA GLU A 287 21.81 4.19 1.04
C GLU A 287 20.73 4.50 0.01
N ARG A 288 20.66 5.74 -0.46
CA ARG A 288 19.64 6.26 -1.38
C ARG A 288 20.25 7.17 -2.41
N VAL A 289 19.64 7.24 -3.58
CA VAL A 289 19.97 8.19 -4.63
C VAL A 289 18.69 8.65 -5.33
N LEU A 290 18.58 9.94 -5.58
CA LEU A 290 17.51 10.55 -6.37
C LEU A 290 18.02 10.76 -7.79
N VAL A 291 17.23 10.34 -8.78
CA VAL A 291 17.57 10.46 -10.18
C VAL A 291 16.47 11.23 -10.91
N SER A 292 16.81 12.36 -11.50
CA SER A 292 15.94 13.07 -12.44
C SER A 292 16.16 12.51 -13.84
N CYS A 293 15.17 11.78 -14.38
CA CYS A 293 15.27 11.15 -15.69
C CYS A 293 13.88 11.09 -16.35
N SER A 294 13.78 11.35 -17.66
CA SER A 294 12.46 11.33 -18.34
C SER A 294 11.75 9.98 -18.28
N ALA A 295 12.45 8.85 -18.40
CA ALA A 295 11.95 7.46 -18.29
C ALA A 295 10.53 7.20 -18.81
N LEU A 296 10.18 7.80 -19.97
CA LEU A 296 8.82 7.94 -20.50
C LEU A 296 8.16 6.63 -20.94
N LYS A 297 8.92 5.65 -21.37
CA LYS A 297 8.43 4.34 -21.82
C LYS A 297 8.68 3.27 -20.75
N LYS A 298 7.86 2.25 -20.76
CA LYS A 298 8.11 1.05 -19.95
C LYS A 298 9.50 0.49 -20.20
N SER A 299 9.94 0.39 -21.46
CA SER A 299 11.28 -0.08 -21.82
C SER A 299 12.42 0.77 -21.24
N TYR A 300 12.20 2.08 -21.02
CA TYR A 300 13.20 2.95 -20.38
C TYR A 300 13.22 2.74 -18.84
N ARG A 301 12.07 2.46 -18.23
CA ARG A 301 11.97 2.08 -16.82
C ARG A 301 12.60 0.70 -16.59
N ASP A 302 12.42 -0.22 -17.52
CA ASP A 302 13.03 -1.57 -17.47
C ASP A 302 14.56 -1.51 -17.44
N GLU A 303 15.19 -0.50 -18.06
CA GLU A 303 16.65 -0.29 -17.98
C GLU A 303 17.12 -0.07 -16.52
N PHE A 304 16.34 0.61 -15.68
CA PHE A 304 16.66 0.77 -14.27
C PHE A 304 16.33 -0.47 -13.45
N ARG A 305 15.29 -1.22 -13.83
CA ARG A 305 14.87 -2.45 -13.15
C ARG A 305 15.92 -3.54 -13.17
N VAL A 306 16.84 -3.50 -14.12
CA VAL A 306 18.02 -4.39 -14.14
C VAL A 306 18.87 -4.25 -12.87
N LEU A 307 18.78 -3.14 -12.14
CA LEU A 307 19.47 -2.93 -10.86
C LEU A 307 18.82 -3.67 -9.68
N VAL A 308 17.58 -4.12 -9.82
CA VAL A 308 16.81 -4.74 -8.72
C VAL A 308 17.42 -6.09 -8.37
N ASP A 309 17.89 -6.20 -7.14
CA ASP A 309 18.36 -7.44 -6.54
C ASP A 309 17.97 -7.50 -5.06
N GLU A 310 18.53 -8.43 -4.30
CA GLU A 310 18.28 -8.53 -2.86
C GLU A 310 18.75 -7.29 -2.07
N LYS A 311 19.65 -6.48 -2.63
CA LYS A 311 20.29 -5.33 -1.97
C LYS A 311 19.86 -3.97 -2.54
N ILE A 312 19.30 -3.94 -3.75
CA ILE A 312 18.91 -2.69 -4.42
C ILE A 312 17.42 -2.74 -4.78
N ARG A 313 16.70 -1.70 -4.44
CA ARG A 313 15.33 -1.43 -4.85
C ARG A 313 15.30 -0.23 -5.79
N VAL A 314 14.47 -0.29 -6.82
CA VAL A 314 14.18 0.85 -7.70
C VAL A 314 12.72 1.25 -7.50
N VAL A 315 12.47 2.55 -7.39
CA VAL A 315 11.13 3.13 -7.29
C VAL A 315 11.05 4.29 -8.28
N PHE A 316 9.95 4.35 -9.01
CA PHE A 316 9.67 5.46 -9.93
C PHE A 316 8.60 6.36 -9.34
N VAL A 317 8.82 7.67 -9.41
CA VAL A 317 7.82 8.70 -9.15
C VAL A 317 7.50 9.36 -10.48
N ASP A 318 6.34 9.03 -11.06
CA ASP A 318 5.92 9.51 -12.38
C ASP A 318 5.11 10.80 -12.26
N LEU A 319 5.74 11.93 -12.59
CA LEU A 319 5.13 13.26 -12.50
C LEU A 319 4.17 13.48 -13.67
N GLN A 320 2.89 13.39 -13.40
CA GLN A 320 1.82 13.60 -14.35
C GLN A 320 1.43 15.07 -14.41
N VAL A 321 1.42 15.65 -15.59
CA VAL A 321 1.07 17.06 -15.84
C VAL A 321 0.35 17.14 -17.17
N GLU A 322 -0.72 17.91 -17.22
CA GLU A 322 -1.47 18.16 -18.45
C GLU A 322 -0.60 18.85 -19.52
N PRO A 323 -0.76 18.51 -20.81
CA PRO A 323 0.08 19.03 -21.90
C PRO A 323 0.13 20.55 -21.97
N GLU A 324 -1.00 21.22 -21.77
CA GLU A 324 -1.11 22.67 -21.77
C GLU A 324 -0.27 23.34 -20.68
N GLU A 325 -0.25 22.73 -19.52
CA GLU A 325 0.55 23.19 -18.38
C GLU A 325 2.05 22.99 -18.62
N LEU A 326 2.44 21.88 -19.24
CA LEU A 326 3.84 21.65 -19.63
C LEU A 326 4.33 22.72 -20.59
N VAL A 327 3.56 23.04 -21.63
CA VAL A 327 3.86 24.12 -22.59
C VAL A 327 3.96 25.46 -21.89
N ARG A 328 3.04 25.77 -20.98
CA ARG A 328 3.06 27.01 -20.18
C ARG A 328 4.35 27.13 -19.34
N ARG A 329 4.74 26.06 -18.66
CA ARG A 329 5.93 26.02 -17.83
C ARG A 329 7.22 26.19 -18.62
N ILE A 330 7.29 25.60 -19.81
CA ILE A 330 8.46 25.73 -20.69
C ILE A 330 8.59 27.15 -21.24
N LYS A 331 7.50 27.78 -21.67
CA LYS A 331 7.48 29.18 -22.13
C LYS A 331 7.94 30.16 -21.06
N GLY A 332 7.64 29.87 -19.79
CA GLY A 332 8.06 30.68 -18.64
C GLY A 332 9.53 30.55 -18.27
N ARG A 333 10.25 29.54 -18.79
CA ARG A 333 11.67 29.32 -18.51
C ARG A 333 12.57 29.99 -19.56
N GLY A 334 13.09 31.17 -19.27
CA GLY A 334 14.13 31.80 -20.10
C GLY A 334 15.44 31.00 -20.03
N GLY A 335 16.01 30.64 -21.20
CA GLY A 335 17.37 30.07 -21.28
C GLY A 335 17.52 28.56 -21.34
N HIS A 336 16.44 27.78 -21.45
CA HIS A 336 16.53 26.32 -21.63
C HIS A 336 16.65 25.94 -23.12
N TYR A 337 17.54 24.98 -23.45
CA TYR A 337 17.75 24.48 -24.81
C TYR A 337 16.58 23.65 -25.37
N MET A 338 15.62 23.25 -24.55
CA MET A 338 14.43 22.48 -24.99
C MET A 338 13.30 23.39 -25.46
N LYS A 339 12.84 23.17 -26.70
CA LYS A 339 11.78 23.92 -27.38
C LYS A 339 10.41 23.24 -27.19
N GLU A 340 9.32 23.96 -27.54
CA GLU A 340 7.93 23.46 -27.42
C GLU A 340 7.68 22.14 -28.16
N ASN A 341 8.29 21.94 -29.33
CA ASN A 341 8.19 20.69 -30.11
C ASN A 341 8.73 19.47 -29.40
N MET A 342 9.59 19.65 -28.36
CA MET A 342 10.06 18.54 -27.54
C MET A 342 8.98 18.03 -26.60
N VAL A 343 8.04 18.89 -26.15
CA VAL A 343 6.90 18.45 -25.32
C VAL A 343 6.02 17.51 -26.13
N GLU A 344 5.61 17.93 -27.32
CA GLU A 344 4.75 17.12 -28.19
C GLU A 344 5.38 15.76 -28.49
N SER A 345 6.69 15.75 -28.82
CA SER A 345 7.40 14.50 -29.10
C SER A 345 7.52 13.59 -27.87
N GLN A 346 7.66 14.15 -26.68
CA GLN A 346 7.74 13.37 -25.43
C GLN A 346 6.37 12.85 -25.00
N MET A 347 5.33 13.66 -25.14
CA MET A 347 3.95 13.23 -24.87
C MET A 347 3.50 12.12 -25.81
N ALA A 348 3.90 12.16 -27.08
CA ALA A 348 3.58 11.12 -28.05
C ALA A 348 4.19 9.75 -27.75
N ILE A 349 5.26 9.70 -26.95
CA ILE A 349 5.94 8.46 -26.57
C ILE A 349 5.78 8.12 -25.08
N TRP A 350 5.08 8.97 -24.32
CA TRP A 350 4.87 8.71 -22.90
C TRP A 350 3.88 7.57 -22.68
N GLU A 351 4.33 6.56 -22.00
CA GLU A 351 3.57 5.38 -21.60
C GLU A 351 3.25 5.48 -20.11
N THR A 352 1.98 5.70 -19.77
CA THR A 352 1.51 5.58 -18.39
C THR A 352 1.79 4.16 -17.88
N ALA A 353 2.16 4.05 -16.61
CA ALA A 353 2.40 2.76 -16.01
C ALA A 353 1.12 1.91 -16.01
N ASP A 354 1.26 0.64 -16.36
CA ASP A 354 0.17 -0.32 -16.24
C ASP A 354 0.10 -0.94 -14.82
N VAL A 355 -0.99 -1.65 -14.54
CA VAL A 355 -1.23 -2.27 -13.22
C VAL A 355 -0.16 -3.28 -12.79
N SER A 356 0.68 -3.75 -13.69
CA SER A 356 1.78 -4.67 -13.39
C SER A 356 3.04 -3.95 -12.90
N GLU A 357 3.15 -2.65 -13.13
CA GLU A 357 4.29 -1.82 -12.72
C GLU A 357 4.09 -1.28 -11.28
N THR A 358 4.12 -2.18 -10.31
CA THR A 358 3.87 -1.86 -8.88
C THR A 358 4.97 -1.01 -8.23
N ASP A 359 6.05 -0.77 -8.93
CA ASP A 359 7.18 0.07 -8.56
C ASP A 359 7.07 1.53 -9.07
N VAL A 360 5.99 1.86 -9.78
CA VAL A 360 5.70 3.22 -10.30
C VAL A 360 4.59 3.88 -9.50
N ILE A 361 4.88 5.06 -8.97
CA ILE A 361 3.96 5.88 -8.20
C ILE A 361 3.56 7.08 -9.06
N PRO A 362 2.34 7.14 -9.57
CA PRO A 362 1.85 8.32 -10.28
C PRO A 362 1.58 9.46 -9.28
N VAL A 363 2.02 10.68 -9.61
CA VAL A 363 1.82 11.88 -8.79
C VAL A 363 1.33 13.01 -9.69
N ASP A 364 0.22 13.65 -9.31
CA ASP A 364 -0.26 14.85 -9.98
C ASP A 364 0.67 16.04 -9.70
N ALA A 365 1.49 16.37 -10.67
CA ALA A 365 2.42 17.48 -10.61
C ALA A 365 1.86 18.78 -11.25
N GLY A 366 0.55 18.84 -11.48
CA GLY A 366 -0.18 20.08 -11.84
C GLY A 366 -0.31 21.06 -10.68
N GLN A 367 -0.20 20.57 -9.45
CA GLN A 367 -0.26 21.33 -8.19
C GLN A 367 0.96 22.22 -7.95
N CYS A 368 1.00 22.97 -6.85
CA CYS A 368 2.20 23.71 -6.47
C CYS A 368 3.34 22.76 -6.04
N VAL A 369 4.57 23.19 -6.20
CA VAL A 369 5.73 22.31 -5.97
C VAL A 369 5.83 21.85 -4.51
N GLU A 370 5.37 22.64 -3.57
CA GLU A 370 5.35 22.34 -2.15
C GLU A 370 4.41 21.15 -1.85
N GLU A 371 3.22 21.16 -2.42
CA GLU A 371 2.23 20.08 -2.30
C GLU A 371 2.72 18.78 -2.94
N VAL A 372 3.28 18.87 -4.15
CA VAL A 372 3.89 17.72 -4.85
C VAL A 372 5.03 17.09 -4.03
N VAL A 373 5.91 17.91 -3.45
CA VAL A 373 7.03 17.42 -2.63
C VAL A 373 6.53 16.79 -1.33
N GLU A 374 5.50 17.35 -0.70
CA GLU A 374 4.93 16.78 0.52
C GLU A 374 4.24 15.44 0.25
N GLU A 375 3.46 15.34 -0.82
CA GLU A 375 2.83 14.11 -1.26
C GLU A 375 3.87 13.02 -1.54
N ILE A 376 4.88 13.32 -2.36
CA ILE A 376 5.97 12.37 -2.68
C ILE A 376 6.71 11.95 -1.41
N SER A 377 7.04 12.89 -0.53
CA SER A 377 7.73 12.58 0.73
C SER A 377 6.93 11.61 1.58
N GLY A 378 5.63 11.86 1.78
CA GLY A 378 4.75 10.97 2.53
C GLY A 378 4.63 9.57 1.91
N LEU A 379 4.56 9.48 0.56
CA LEU A 379 4.52 8.21 -0.15
C LEU A 379 5.83 7.42 -0.01
N LEU A 380 6.99 8.09 -0.12
CA LEU A 380 8.30 7.46 0.01
C LEU A 380 8.58 7.01 1.46
N GLU A 381 8.14 7.78 2.46
CA GLU A 381 8.19 7.39 3.88
C GLU A 381 7.30 6.16 4.14
N ALA A 382 6.07 6.16 3.61
CA ALA A 382 5.14 5.03 3.75
C ALA A 382 5.66 3.73 3.11
N LEU A 383 6.48 3.84 2.07
CA LEU A 383 7.12 2.71 1.39
C LEU A 383 8.44 2.26 2.04
N ASP A 384 8.87 2.89 3.14
CA ASP A 384 10.17 2.67 3.81
C ASP A 384 11.36 2.82 2.84
N VAL A 385 11.27 3.81 1.95
CA VAL A 385 12.33 4.14 0.99
C VAL A 385 13.04 5.46 1.30
N MET A 386 12.51 6.22 2.28
CA MET A 386 13.12 7.45 2.80
C MET A 386 13.22 7.45 4.33
#